data_e4e520d7f36368157f892f044dbd4f46
#
_entry.id   e4e520d7f36368157f892f044dbd4f46
#
_cell.length_a   1.000
_cell.length_b   1.000
_cell.length_c   1.000
_cell.angle_alpha   90.00
_cell.angle_beta   90.00
_cell.angle_gamma   90.00
#
_symmetry.space_group_name_H-M   'P 1'
#
loop_
_entity.id
_entity.type
_entity.pdbx_description
1 polymer ?
#
loop_
_entity_poly.entity_id
_entity_poly.type
_entity_poly.pdbx_seq_one_letter_code
_entity_poly.pdbx_strand_id
1 'polypeptide(L)'
;MKKNQLLLCLMVILCSCNSQGKRALIGKTEYQKKLNASYKDASTSPLKKKDLKGFKGLDFFPVDSTFIVIATLVKTKNAPTFEMATTTDRKPLYKEYGTLNFTLKGKACELTIYRSQDDLRDEKYKDYLFLPFTDATSSNESYGGGRYMDVMSTSENTDGTIELNFNDTYNPYCAYNAKYSCPLTPRKNHLDIEIKAGIMIFEKH
;
A
#
# COMPACT_ATOMS: atom_id res chain seq x y z
N MET A 1 -57.25 35.69 37.64
CA MET A 1 -57.23 34.85 36.42
C MET A 1 -55.91 35.09 35.72
N LYS A 2 -54.89 34.27 35.93
CA LYS A 2 -53.64 34.34 35.19
C LYS A 2 -53.39 32.98 34.59
N LYS A 3 -53.43 32.85 33.27
CA LYS A 3 -53.14 31.65 32.50
C LYS A 3 -51.62 31.44 32.49
N ASN A 4 -51.12 30.40 33.12
CA ASN A 4 -49.76 29.95 32.97
C ASN A 4 -49.66 29.11 31.67
N GLN A 5 -49.03 29.66 30.67
CA GLN A 5 -48.61 28.91 29.48
C GLN A 5 -47.28 28.21 29.80
N LEU A 6 -47.34 26.90 29.98
CA LEU A 6 -46.18 26.04 30.14
C LEU A 6 -45.59 25.79 28.75
N LEU A 7 -44.49 26.46 28.42
CA LEU A 7 -43.76 26.30 27.17
C LEU A 7 -42.89 25.03 27.28
N LEU A 8 -43.37 23.92 26.72
CA LEU A 8 -42.65 22.67 26.66
C LEU A 8 -41.59 22.76 25.54
N CYS A 9 -40.36 23.12 25.89
CA CYS A 9 -39.24 23.04 24.96
C CYS A 9 -38.90 21.58 24.67
N LEU A 10 -39.37 21.07 23.52
CA LEU A 10 -38.99 19.76 22.99
C LEU A 10 -37.58 19.88 22.43
N MET A 11 -36.59 19.49 23.26
CA MET A 11 -35.18 19.41 22.84
C MET A 11 -34.99 18.17 21.97
N VAL A 12 -35.12 18.35 20.66
CA VAL A 12 -34.79 17.29 19.68
C VAL A 12 -33.28 17.16 19.67
N ILE A 13 -32.78 16.17 20.41
CA ILE A 13 -31.39 15.74 20.31
C ILE A 13 -31.25 15.01 18.97
N LEU A 14 -30.79 15.73 17.95
CA LEU A 14 -30.34 15.14 16.71
C LEU A 14 -29.04 14.36 17.03
N CYS A 15 -29.19 13.09 17.42
CA CYS A 15 -28.09 12.11 17.36
C CYS A 15 -27.71 11.99 15.88
N SER A 16 -26.84 12.85 15.41
CA SER A 16 -26.14 12.68 14.16
C SER A 16 -25.21 11.49 14.33
N CYS A 17 -25.73 10.28 14.10
CA CYS A 17 -24.89 9.11 13.85
C CYS A 17 -24.11 9.41 12.58
N ASN A 18 -22.90 9.94 12.77
CA ASN A 18 -21.93 10.10 11.69
C ASN A 18 -21.36 8.71 11.37
N SER A 19 -22.22 7.84 10.83
CA SER A 19 -21.74 6.68 10.09
C SER A 19 -21.11 7.22 8.79
N GLN A 20 -19.87 7.69 8.88
CA GLN A 20 -19.03 7.78 7.69
C GLN A 20 -18.84 6.34 7.20
N GLY A 21 -19.84 5.84 6.49
CA GLY A 21 -19.69 4.67 5.66
C GLY A 21 -18.49 4.97 4.76
N LYS A 22 -17.38 4.23 4.96
CA LYS A 22 -16.23 4.28 4.06
C LYS A 22 -16.76 4.07 2.65
N ARG A 23 -16.93 5.15 1.88
CA ARG A 23 -17.24 5.06 0.46
C ARG A 23 -16.01 4.46 -0.19
N ALA A 24 -16.16 3.33 -0.86
CA ALA A 24 -15.13 2.81 -1.75
C ALA A 24 -14.70 3.94 -2.69
N LEU A 25 -13.51 4.46 -2.50
CA LEU A 25 -12.97 5.51 -3.35
C LEU A 25 -12.59 4.84 -4.67
N ILE A 26 -13.38 5.08 -5.72
CA ILE A 26 -12.95 4.77 -7.09
C ILE A 26 -11.65 5.55 -7.28
N GLY A 27 -10.52 4.83 -7.45
CA GLY A 27 -9.19 5.42 -7.48
C GLY A 27 -9.09 6.72 -8.26
N LYS A 28 -8.35 7.70 -7.72
CA LYS A 28 -8.22 9.04 -8.32
C LYS A 28 -7.05 9.11 -9.29
N THR A 29 -5.92 8.44 -8.98
CA THR A 29 -4.77 8.41 -9.89
C THR A 29 -4.99 7.39 -11.01
N GLU A 30 -4.26 7.53 -12.10
CA GLU A 30 -4.30 6.54 -13.19
C GLU A 30 -3.83 5.15 -12.71
N TYR A 31 -2.88 5.10 -11.78
CA TYR A 31 -2.44 3.87 -11.14
C TYR A 31 -3.59 3.20 -10.39
N GLN A 32 -4.27 3.93 -9.50
CA GLN A 32 -5.40 3.42 -8.72
C GLN A 32 -6.56 2.94 -9.60
N LYS A 33 -6.84 3.66 -10.70
CA LYS A 33 -7.87 3.27 -11.68
C LYS A 33 -7.50 1.95 -12.38
N LYS A 34 -6.24 1.82 -12.83
CA LYS A 34 -5.74 0.58 -13.47
C LYS A 34 -5.78 -0.59 -12.48
N LEU A 35 -5.36 -0.36 -11.23
CA LEU A 35 -5.41 -1.40 -10.19
C LEU A 35 -6.85 -1.87 -9.95
N ASN A 36 -7.81 -0.95 -9.79
CA ASN A 36 -9.23 -1.28 -9.65
C ASN A 36 -9.76 -2.05 -10.87
N ALA A 37 -9.40 -1.65 -12.09
CA ALA A 37 -9.83 -2.33 -13.31
C ALA A 37 -9.32 -3.78 -13.34
N SER A 38 -8.04 -4.02 -13.01
CA SER A 38 -7.45 -5.36 -12.97
C SER A 38 -8.09 -6.26 -11.89
N TYR A 39 -8.49 -5.67 -10.76
CA TYR A 39 -9.17 -6.42 -9.68
C TYR A 39 -10.64 -6.72 -9.99
N LYS A 40 -11.29 -5.91 -10.83
CA LYS A 40 -12.65 -6.14 -11.30
C LYS A 40 -12.72 -7.18 -12.42
N ASP A 41 -11.67 -7.31 -13.20
CA ASP A 41 -11.58 -8.28 -14.29
C ASP A 41 -11.37 -9.69 -13.74
N ALA A 42 -12.32 -10.58 -13.99
CA ALA A 42 -12.29 -11.97 -13.52
C ALA A 42 -11.07 -12.77 -14.00
N SER A 43 -10.44 -12.37 -15.12
CA SER A 43 -9.27 -13.04 -15.69
C SER A 43 -7.97 -12.69 -14.96
N THR A 44 -7.89 -11.52 -14.36
CA THR A 44 -6.68 -10.98 -13.67
C THR A 44 -6.84 -10.83 -12.17
N SER A 45 -8.08 -10.84 -11.67
CA SER A 45 -8.41 -10.55 -10.27
C SER A 45 -7.78 -11.54 -9.28
N PRO A 46 -7.11 -11.05 -8.23
CA PRO A 46 -6.66 -11.90 -7.13
C PRO A 46 -7.78 -12.27 -6.15
N LEU A 47 -8.95 -11.64 -6.28
CA LEU A 47 -10.07 -11.87 -5.37
C LEU A 47 -10.60 -13.30 -5.44
N LYS A 48 -11.17 -13.78 -4.34
CA LYS A 48 -11.97 -15.01 -4.38
C LYS A 48 -13.21 -14.77 -5.23
N LYS A 49 -13.67 -15.78 -5.97
CA LYS A 49 -14.87 -15.69 -6.84
C LYS A 49 -16.09 -15.09 -6.12
N LYS A 50 -16.28 -15.43 -4.84
CA LYS A 50 -17.38 -14.92 -4.02
C LYS A 50 -17.23 -13.42 -3.70
N ASP A 51 -16.00 -12.96 -3.47
CA ASP A 51 -15.70 -11.57 -3.13
C ASP A 51 -15.73 -10.69 -4.40
N LEU A 52 -15.35 -11.25 -5.55
CA LEU A 52 -15.41 -10.56 -6.86
C LEU A 52 -16.84 -10.17 -7.27
N LYS A 53 -17.84 -11.00 -6.94
CA LYS A 53 -19.25 -10.71 -7.28
C LYS A 53 -19.77 -9.41 -6.64
N GLY A 54 -19.31 -9.11 -5.42
CA GLY A 54 -19.68 -7.91 -4.67
C GLY A 54 -18.68 -6.75 -4.77
N PHE A 55 -17.61 -6.93 -5.56
CA PHE A 55 -16.51 -5.97 -5.60
C PHE A 55 -16.92 -4.61 -6.18
N LYS A 56 -16.81 -3.58 -5.35
CA LYS A 56 -17.14 -2.18 -5.71
C LYS A 56 -15.91 -1.31 -5.96
N GLY A 57 -14.73 -1.81 -5.66
CA GLY A 57 -13.45 -1.12 -5.76
C GLY A 57 -12.58 -1.38 -4.55
N LEU A 58 -11.32 -1.00 -4.67
CA LEU A 58 -10.34 -1.00 -3.58
C LEU A 58 -10.44 0.33 -2.84
N ASP A 59 -10.26 0.31 -1.53
CA ASP A 59 -10.21 1.51 -0.71
C ASP A 59 -8.79 2.09 -0.72
N PHE A 60 -8.70 3.41 -0.90
CA PHE A 60 -7.46 4.17 -0.90
C PHE A 60 -7.53 5.32 0.10
N PHE A 61 -6.41 5.65 0.70
CA PHE A 61 -6.25 6.92 1.37
C PHE A 61 -6.47 8.09 0.38
N PRO A 62 -6.84 9.28 0.84
CA PRO A 62 -6.83 10.46 0.00
C PRO A 62 -5.46 10.67 -0.64
N VAL A 63 -5.46 11.05 -1.93
CA VAL A 63 -4.19 11.37 -2.62
C VAL A 63 -3.57 12.60 -1.98
N ASP A 64 -2.31 12.48 -1.54
CA ASP A 64 -1.57 13.53 -0.86
C ASP A 64 -0.15 13.61 -1.43
N SER A 65 0.20 14.74 -2.02
CA SER A 65 1.52 14.98 -2.61
C SER A 65 2.66 15.02 -1.60
N THR A 66 2.36 15.23 -0.31
CA THR A 66 3.38 15.16 0.75
C THR A 66 3.96 13.76 0.95
N PHE A 67 3.30 12.74 0.39
CA PHE A 67 3.78 11.36 0.33
C PHE A 67 4.46 11.00 -1.00
N ILE A 68 4.80 11.98 -1.82
CA ILE A 68 5.72 11.83 -2.95
C ILE A 68 7.07 12.39 -2.50
N VAL A 69 8.08 11.54 -2.41
CA VAL A 69 9.39 11.93 -1.87
C VAL A 69 10.51 11.58 -2.84
N ILE A 70 11.56 12.35 -2.81
CA ILE A 70 12.82 12.04 -3.52
C ILE A 70 13.75 11.34 -2.52
N ALA A 71 14.10 10.10 -2.84
CA ALA A 71 15.02 9.30 -2.05
C ALA A 71 16.41 9.24 -2.70
N THR A 72 17.46 9.31 -1.90
CA THR A 72 18.82 8.99 -2.35
C THR A 72 18.99 7.48 -2.33
N LEU A 73 19.33 6.89 -3.47
CA LEU A 73 19.58 5.46 -3.62
C LEU A 73 21.08 5.16 -3.42
N VAL A 74 21.39 4.46 -2.35
CA VAL A 74 22.73 3.93 -2.09
C VAL A 74 22.77 2.46 -2.50
N LYS A 75 23.37 2.14 -3.64
CA LYS A 75 23.43 0.75 -4.17
C LYS A 75 24.28 -0.16 -3.31
N THR A 76 23.80 -1.36 -3.01
CA THR A 76 24.54 -2.39 -2.29
C THR A 76 25.40 -3.17 -3.27
N LYS A 77 26.72 -2.88 -3.28
CA LYS A 77 27.66 -3.61 -4.13
C LYS A 77 27.83 -5.05 -3.62
N ASN A 78 27.83 -6.02 -4.54
CA ASN A 78 28.10 -7.45 -4.23
C ASN A 78 27.17 -8.05 -3.18
N ALA A 79 25.90 -7.60 -3.11
CA ALA A 79 24.91 -8.17 -2.21
C ALA A 79 24.77 -9.68 -2.43
N PRO A 80 24.80 -10.51 -1.37
CA PRO A 80 24.56 -11.94 -1.51
C PRO A 80 23.11 -12.19 -1.95
N THR A 81 22.90 -13.26 -2.70
CA THR A 81 21.58 -13.81 -2.94
C THR A 81 21.06 -14.48 -1.68
N PHE A 82 19.81 -14.27 -1.34
CA PHE A 82 19.17 -14.89 -0.18
C PHE A 82 17.75 -15.36 -0.53
N GLU A 83 17.23 -16.31 0.23
CA GLU A 83 15.85 -16.78 0.16
C GLU A 83 14.94 -15.80 0.92
N MET A 84 14.02 -15.15 0.22
CA MET A 84 13.04 -14.30 0.86
C MET A 84 11.86 -15.14 1.36
N ALA A 85 11.56 -15.05 2.66
CA ALA A 85 10.41 -15.74 3.23
C ALA A 85 9.11 -15.24 2.59
N THR A 86 8.12 -16.15 2.45
CA THR A 86 6.80 -15.83 1.93
C THR A 86 5.70 -16.31 2.87
N THR A 87 4.46 -16.02 2.54
CA THR A 87 3.27 -16.52 3.25
C THR A 87 3.03 -18.03 3.08
N THR A 88 3.89 -18.72 2.34
CA THR A 88 3.88 -20.17 2.10
C THR A 88 5.30 -20.72 2.24
N ASP A 89 5.53 -21.99 1.87
CA ASP A 89 6.86 -22.60 1.89
C ASP A 89 7.76 -22.18 0.70
N ARG A 90 7.23 -21.40 -0.26
CA ARG A 90 8.01 -20.86 -1.37
C ARG A 90 9.03 -19.85 -0.88
N LYS A 91 10.26 -19.95 -1.36
CA LYS A 91 11.39 -19.09 -0.99
C LYS A 91 12.09 -18.56 -2.24
N PRO A 92 11.52 -17.50 -2.86
CA PRO A 92 12.13 -16.90 -4.04
C PRO A 92 13.47 -16.24 -3.71
N LEU A 93 14.35 -16.22 -4.69
CA LEU A 93 15.69 -15.65 -4.54
C LEU A 93 15.69 -14.15 -4.81
N TYR A 94 16.24 -13.40 -3.86
CA TYR A 94 16.38 -11.94 -3.93
C TYR A 94 17.82 -11.50 -3.62
N LYS A 95 18.14 -10.28 -4.06
CA LYS A 95 19.30 -9.51 -3.60
C LYS A 95 18.85 -8.15 -3.10
N GLU A 96 19.55 -7.61 -2.12
CA GLU A 96 19.42 -6.19 -1.79
C GLU A 96 20.02 -5.38 -2.94
N TYR A 97 19.17 -4.57 -3.58
CA TYR A 97 19.62 -3.68 -4.64
C TYR A 97 20.28 -2.42 -4.08
N GLY A 98 19.71 -1.91 -3.01
CA GLY A 98 20.21 -0.72 -2.33
C GLY A 98 19.34 -0.29 -1.16
N THR A 99 19.73 0.81 -0.57
CA THR A 99 19.02 1.51 0.50
C THR A 99 18.53 2.86 -0.02
N LEU A 100 17.28 3.15 0.24
CA LEU A 100 16.61 4.40 -0.09
C LEU A 100 16.54 5.26 1.15
N ASN A 101 17.23 6.41 1.14
CA ASN A 101 17.24 7.38 2.24
C ASN A 101 16.43 8.60 1.84
N PHE A 102 15.46 8.99 2.64
CA PHE A 102 14.56 10.11 2.36
C PHE A 102 14.05 10.76 3.64
N THR A 103 13.48 11.95 3.50
CA THR A 103 12.80 12.64 4.59
C THR A 103 11.30 12.63 4.33
N LEU A 104 10.50 12.21 5.31
CA LEU A 104 9.05 12.25 5.24
C LEU A 104 8.48 12.91 6.50
N LYS A 105 7.70 13.97 6.33
CA LYS A 105 7.14 14.76 7.43
C LYS A 105 8.18 15.16 8.48
N GLY A 106 9.37 15.54 8.02
CA GLY A 106 10.48 15.98 8.87
C GLY A 106 11.25 14.87 9.57
N LYS A 107 10.91 13.60 9.38
CA LYS A 107 11.64 12.44 9.92
C LYS A 107 12.52 11.83 8.84
N ALA A 108 13.76 11.50 9.19
CA ALA A 108 14.64 10.70 8.34
C ALA A 108 14.10 9.26 8.29
N CYS A 109 14.02 8.73 7.09
CA CYS A 109 13.49 7.40 6.79
C CYS A 109 14.48 6.63 5.93
N GLU A 110 14.50 5.31 6.13
CA GLU A 110 15.32 4.39 5.36
C GLU A 110 14.51 3.16 4.99
N LEU A 111 14.59 2.73 3.73
CA LEU A 111 14.00 1.48 3.25
C LEU A 111 14.99 0.74 2.36
N THR A 112 15.10 -0.57 2.50
CA THR A 112 15.85 -1.41 1.59
C THR A 112 14.98 -1.81 0.40
N ILE A 113 15.50 -1.66 -0.81
CA ILE A 113 14.86 -2.09 -2.05
C ILE A 113 15.55 -3.33 -2.59
N TYR A 114 14.78 -4.24 -3.15
CA TYR A 114 15.21 -5.58 -3.53
C TYR A 114 15.06 -5.82 -5.02
N ARG A 115 15.87 -6.74 -5.56
CA ARG A 115 15.74 -7.28 -6.92
C ARG A 115 15.55 -8.78 -6.85
N SER A 116 14.44 -9.28 -7.44
CA SER A 116 14.22 -10.70 -7.65
C SER A 116 15.30 -11.27 -8.58
N GLN A 117 15.84 -12.43 -8.24
CA GLN A 117 16.79 -13.14 -9.10
C GLN A 117 16.07 -14.15 -9.99
N ASP A 118 14.90 -14.61 -9.58
CA ASP A 118 14.08 -15.55 -10.36
C ASP A 118 13.45 -14.84 -11.57
N ASP A 119 13.02 -13.59 -11.40
CA ASP A 119 12.34 -12.81 -12.43
C ASP A 119 13.29 -12.21 -13.48
N LEU A 120 14.61 -12.16 -13.21
CA LEU A 120 15.61 -11.66 -14.16
C LEU A 120 15.68 -12.48 -15.47
N ARG A 121 15.08 -13.66 -15.50
CA ARG A 121 14.99 -14.49 -16.71
C ARG A 121 13.95 -13.97 -17.71
N ASP A 122 13.03 -13.13 -17.24
CA ASP A 122 12.01 -12.48 -18.08
C ASP A 122 12.43 -11.02 -18.31
N GLU A 123 12.67 -10.67 -19.59
CA GLU A 123 13.06 -9.32 -20.02
C GLU A 123 12.10 -8.24 -19.51
N LYS A 124 10.85 -8.59 -19.32
CA LYS A 124 9.82 -7.70 -18.79
C LYS A 124 10.13 -7.19 -17.36
N TYR A 125 10.85 -7.98 -16.56
CA TYR A 125 11.12 -7.67 -15.16
C TYR A 125 12.58 -7.29 -14.87
N LYS A 126 13.43 -7.16 -15.89
CA LYS A 126 14.87 -6.87 -15.73
C LYS A 126 15.15 -5.60 -14.93
N ASP A 127 14.31 -4.59 -15.10
CA ASP A 127 14.43 -3.28 -14.45
C ASP A 127 13.53 -3.13 -13.22
N TYR A 128 12.78 -4.17 -12.89
CA TYR A 128 11.86 -4.17 -11.79
C TYR A 128 12.58 -4.30 -10.44
N LEU A 129 12.24 -3.41 -9.53
CA LEU A 129 12.68 -3.41 -8.14
C LEU A 129 11.48 -3.50 -7.20
N PHE A 130 11.62 -4.29 -6.16
CA PHE A 130 10.59 -4.59 -5.18
C PHE A 130 10.84 -3.83 -3.89
N LEU A 131 9.91 -2.98 -3.49
CA LEU A 131 9.96 -2.21 -2.25
C LEU A 131 8.79 -2.57 -1.33
N PRO A 132 8.94 -3.59 -0.47
CA PRO A 132 7.98 -3.90 0.57
C PRO A 132 8.24 -3.04 1.81
N PHE A 133 7.19 -2.59 2.50
CA PHE A 133 7.33 -1.88 3.76
C PHE A 133 6.11 -2.06 4.66
N THR A 134 6.33 -1.90 5.97
CA THR A 134 5.30 -1.68 6.98
C THR A 134 5.45 -0.28 7.55
N ASP A 135 4.40 0.26 8.10
CA ASP A 135 4.38 1.59 8.72
C ASP A 135 3.40 1.63 9.91
N ALA A 136 3.28 2.75 10.57
CA ALA A 136 2.42 2.88 11.76
C ALA A 136 0.92 2.70 11.46
N THR A 137 0.48 2.70 10.19
CA THR A 137 -0.92 2.36 9.82
C THR A 137 -1.15 0.86 9.69
N SER A 138 -0.08 0.05 9.64
CA SER A 138 -0.17 -1.40 9.40
C SER A 138 -0.94 -2.10 10.53
N SER A 139 -1.85 -2.99 10.17
CA SER A 139 -2.83 -3.70 11.01
C SER A 139 -4.02 -2.86 11.51
N ASN A 140 -4.04 -1.56 11.26
CA ASN A 140 -5.15 -0.67 11.60
C ASN A 140 -5.89 -0.19 10.34
N GLU A 141 -5.26 0.68 9.56
CA GLU A 141 -5.83 1.30 8.37
C GLU A 141 -5.28 0.70 7.07
N SER A 142 -4.09 0.06 7.13
CA SER A 142 -3.48 -0.67 6.03
C SER A 142 -3.21 -2.13 6.40
N TYR A 143 -2.87 -2.97 5.39
CA TYR A 143 -2.67 -4.40 5.58
C TYR A 143 -1.50 -4.68 6.54
N GLY A 144 -1.73 -5.54 7.55
CA GLY A 144 -0.75 -5.84 8.60
C GLY A 144 0.55 -6.51 8.11
N GLY A 145 0.51 -7.23 6.98
CA GLY A 145 1.68 -7.82 6.33
C GLY A 145 2.54 -6.82 5.56
N GLY A 146 2.14 -5.55 5.52
CA GLY A 146 2.80 -4.50 4.78
C GLY A 146 2.21 -4.28 3.39
N ARG A 147 2.65 -3.21 2.77
CA ARG A 147 2.31 -2.80 1.41
C ARG A 147 3.55 -2.89 0.52
N TYR A 148 3.32 -2.93 -0.78
CA TYR A 148 4.37 -2.99 -1.78
C TYR A 148 4.33 -1.76 -2.68
N MET A 149 5.49 -1.40 -3.19
CA MET A 149 5.67 -0.42 -4.25
C MET A 149 6.57 -1.01 -5.32
N ASP A 150 6.17 -0.88 -6.56
CA ASP A 150 6.98 -1.22 -7.72
C ASP A 150 7.83 -0.02 -8.10
N VAL A 151 9.13 -0.24 -8.22
CA VAL A 151 10.09 0.80 -8.61
C VAL A 151 10.88 0.28 -9.80
N MET A 152 11.10 1.14 -10.79
CA MET A 152 11.93 0.78 -11.95
C MET A 152 13.36 1.29 -11.75
N SER A 153 14.36 0.44 -11.95
CA SER A 153 15.77 0.86 -11.84
C SER A 153 16.12 1.95 -12.86
N THR A 154 15.38 2.03 -13.95
CA THR A 154 15.49 3.07 -14.99
C THR A 154 14.93 4.44 -14.56
N SER A 155 14.20 4.49 -13.44
CA SER A 155 13.69 5.76 -12.86
C SER A 155 14.72 6.46 -11.98
N GLU A 156 15.91 5.88 -11.80
CA GLU A 156 17.03 6.54 -11.09
C GLU A 156 17.55 7.72 -11.90
N ASN A 157 17.60 8.88 -11.27
CA ASN A 157 18.18 10.09 -11.84
C ASN A 157 19.72 10.01 -11.89
N THR A 158 20.33 10.86 -12.70
CA THR A 158 21.80 10.93 -12.85
C THR A 158 22.55 11.30 -11.57
N ASP A 159 21.88 11.92 -10.61
CA ASP A 159 22.41 12.28 -9.29
C ASP A 159 22.22 11.18 -8.24
N GLY A 160 21.73 9.99 -8.63
CA GLY A 160 21.49 8.86 -7.73
C GLY A 160 20.22 8.98 -6.90
N THR A 161 19.33 9.90 -7.26
CA THR A 161 18.02 10.00 -6.60
C THR A 161 16.94 9.24 -7.36
N ILE A 162 15.85 8.92 -6.65
CA ILE A 162 14.67 8.27 -7.23
C ILE A 162 13.41 8.77 -6.54
N GLU A 163 12.35 8.99 -7.31
CA GLU A 163 11.05 9.37 -6.75
C GLU A 163 10.32 8.13 -6.20
N LEU A 164 9.77 8.26 -4.99
CA LEU A 164 8.88 7.29 -4.37
C LEU A 164 7.50 7.92 -4.18
N ASN A 165 6.50 7.39 -4.87
CA ASN A 165 5.12 7.83 -4.74
C ASN A 165 4.32 6.85 -3.88
N PHE A 166 4.17 7.11 -2.60
CA PHE A 166 3.42 6.23 -1.69
C PHE A 166 1.92 6.18 -2.01
N ASN A 167 1.38 7.12 -2.83
CA ASN A 167 0.00 7.03 -3.31
C ASN A 167 -0.23 5.86 -4.27
N ASP A 168 0.84 5.28 -4.83
CA ASP A 168 0.79 4.17 -5.79
C ASP A 168 1.19 2.82 -5.14
N THR A 169 1.06 2.72 -3.80
CA THR A 169 1.28 1.47 -3.08
C THR A 169 0.07 0.55 -3.18
N TYR A 170 0.34 -0.78 -3.09
CA TYR A 170 -0.68 -1.82 -3.18
C TYR A 170 -0.47 -2.91 -2.13
N ASN A 171 -1.53 -3.68 -1.86
CA ASN A 171 -1.45 -4.84 -0.98
C ASN A 171 -0.98 -6.09 -1.74
N PRO A 172 -0.20 -6.97 -1.11
CA PRO A 172 0.10 -8.27 -1.67
C PRO A 172 -1.18 -9.07 -1.95
N TYR A 173 -1.18 -9.92 -2.97
CA TYR A 173 -2.35 -10.71 -3.35
C TYR A 173 -2.86 -11.63 -2.23
N CYS A 174 -1.99 -12.06 -1.32
CA CYS A 174 -2.39 -12.87 -0.16
C CYS A 174 -3.31 -12.12 0.82
N ALA A 175 -3.30 -10.79 0.83
CA ALA A 175 -4.26 -9.99 1.59
C ALA A 175 -5.72 -10.22 1.13
N TYR A 176 -5.92 -10.63 -0.11
CA TYR A 176 -7.23 -10.89 -0.71
C TYR A 176 -7.57 -12.38 -0.78
N ASN A 177 -6.55 -13.21 -0.96
CA ASN A 177 -6.76 -14.63 -1.14
C ASN A 177 -5.51 -15.43 -0.72
N ALA A 178 -5.64 -16.21 0.34
CA ALA A 178 -4.56 -16.99 0.93
C ALA A 178 -3.93 -18.04 -0.01
N LYS A 179 -4.48 -18.26 -1.22
CA LYS A 179 -3.85 -19.14 -2.22
C LYS A 179 -2.54 -18.57 -2.78
N TYR A 180 -2.33 -17.25 -2.66
CA TYR A 180 -1.15 -16.58 -3.19
C TYR A 180 0.01 -16.63 -2.20
N SER A 181 1.19 -16.93 -2.74
CA SER A 181 2.45 -16.89 -2.02
C SER A 181 3.10 -15.52 -2.20
N CYS A 182 3.11 -14.72 -1.15
CA CYS A 182 3.62 -13.34 -1.20
C CYS A 182 4.86 -13.20 -0.33
N PRO A 183 5.91 -12.49 -0.77
CA PRO A 183 7.05 -12.15 0.06
C PRO A 183 6.64 -11.47 1.37
N LEU A 184 7.25 -11.87 2.48
CA LEU A 184 7.05 -11.16 3.75
C LEU A 184 7.90 -9.90 3.77
N THR A 185 7.33 -8.81 4.26
CA THR A 185 8.08 -7.57 4.44
C THR A 185 9.20 -7.79 5.47
N PRO A 186 10.48 -7.58 5.10
CA PRO A 186 11.57 -7.67 6.05
C PRO A 186 11.42 -6.67 7.21
N ARG A 187 11.73 -7.09 8.44
CA ARG A 187 11.54 -6.24 9.63
C ARG A 187 12.25 -4.89 9.56
N LYS A 188 13.39 -4.82 8.87
CA LYS A 188 14.14 -3.57 8.68
C LYS A 188 13.40 -2.55 7.79
N ASN A 189 12.41 -2.99 7.01
CA ASN A 189 11.58 -2.13 6.18
C ASN A 189 10.32 -1.67 6.94
N HIS A 190 10.50 -1.26 8.19
CA HIS A 190 9.45 -0.64 8.99
C HIS A 190 9.71 0.85 9.18
N LEU A 191 8.68 1.66 8.94
CA LEU A 191 8.69 3.10 9.16
C LEU A 191 7.82 3.46 10.37
N ASP A 192 8.43 4.03 11.40
CA ASP A 192 7.71 4.51 12.60
C ASP A 192 7.04 5.88 12.31
N ILE A 193 6.20 5.88 11.28
CA ILE A 193 5.41 7.03 10.81
C ILE A 193 4.18 6.52 10.07
N GLU A 194 3.04 7.20 10.19
CA GLU A 194 1.84 6.84 9.45
C GLU A 194 1.94 7.27 7.98
N ILE A 195 1.91 6.31 7.06
CA ILE A 195 1.83 6.55 5.61
C ILE A 195 0.37 6.47 5.18
N LYS A 196 -0.39 7.57 5.38
CA LYS A 196 -1.80 7.67 4.97
C LYS A 196 -1.91 8.03 3.48
N ALA A 197 -1.30 7.20 2.65
CA ALA A 197 -1.31 7.29 1.18
C ALA A 197 -1.40 5.90 0.56
N GLY A 198 -1.88 5.80 -0.67
CA GLY A 198 -2.04 4.53 -1.38
C GLY A 198 -3.19 3.67 -0.87
N ILE A 199 -3.02 2.36 -0.94
CA ILE A 199 -4.08 1.41 -0.64
C ILE A 199 -4.32 1.23 0.87
N MET A 200 -5.58 1.08 1.26
CA MET A 200 -6.02 0.74 2.61
C MET A 200 -6.14 -0.78 2.80
N ILE A 201 -6.44 -1.22 4.01
CA ILE A 201 -6.78 -2.61 4.27
C ILE A 201 -8.02 -3.02 3.46
N PHE A 202 -8.00 -4.24 2.92
CA PHE A 202 -9.15 -4.78 2.20
C PHE A 202 -10.22 -5.21 3.18
N GLU A 203 -11.34 -4.50 3.19
CA GLU A 203 -12.56 -4.91 3.88
C GLU A 203 -13.54 -5.48 2.85
N LYS A 204 -14.19 -6.59 3.19
CA LYS A 204 -15.26 -7.16 2.35
C LYS A 204 -16.49 -6.27 2.48
N HIS A 205 -17.00 -5.80 1.37
CA HIS A 205 -18.24 -5.01 1.30
C HIS A 205 -19.45 -5.90 1.09
#